data_1b7eae94078c41435e15f10f99724f29
#
_entry.id   1b7eae94078c41435e15f10f99724f29
#
_cell.length_a   1.000
_cell.length_b   1.000
_cell.length_c   1.000
_cell.angle_alpha   90.00
_cell.angle_beta   90.00
_cell.angle_gamma   90.00
#
_symmetry.space_group_name_H-M   'P 1'
#
loop_
_entity.id
_entity.type
_entity.pdbx_description
1 polymer ?
#
loop_
_entity_poly.entity_id
_entity_poly.type
_entity_poly.pdbx_seq_one_letter_code
_entity_poly.pdbx_strand_id
1 'polypeptide(L)'
;MATESSTTSSSCSVEELQELLKKGGKSISLPLNPIDEVYENVYVGGKTVAGDKDKLKELGITHILNCAQGAKFFHVDTSAEDYADVDIKFCGLMVSDFPTSDIKQHFDTAVSFIDEALAQENGKVLVHCVQGFSRSASVAVAYLMLRRGMTVQEAVKTVREKREIGPNSGFLKQLCALNDELHK
;
A
#
# COMPACT_ATOMS: atom_id res chain seq x y z
N MET A 1 7.72 -32.89 31.22
CA MET A 1 6.63 -31.99 30.81
C MET A 1 7.04 -31.35 29.50
N ALA A 2 6.49 -31.85 28.40
CA ALA A 2 6.76 -31.34 27.07
C ALA A 2 5.87 -30.12 26.86
N THR A 3 6.47 -28.93 26.64
CA THR A 3 5.78 -27.75 26.20
C THR A 3 5.47 -27.92 24.72
N GLU A 4 4.22 -28.18 24.40
CA GLU A 4 3.72 -28.12 23.03
C GLU A 4 3.85 -26.67 22.52
N SER A 5 4.83 -26.43 21.65
CA SER A 5 4.85 -25.24 20.85
C SER A 5 3.74 -25.36 19.81
N SER A 6 2.63 -24.69 20.02
CA SER A 6 1.58 -24.54 19.00
C SER A 6 2.15 -23.71 17.86
N THR A 7 2.67 -24.36 16.84
CA THR A 7 2.85 -23.77 15.52
C THR A 7 1.45 -23.52 14.94
N THR A 8 0.89 -22.36 15.21
CA THR A 8 -0.29 -21.87 14.48
C THR A 8 0.14 -21.69 13.03
N SER A 9 -0.31 -22.61 12.17
CA SER A 9 -0.24 -22.45 10.72
C SER A 9 -0.85 -21.08 10.39
N SER A 10 -0.05 -20.14 9.89
CA SER A 10 -0.48 -18.78 9.53
C SER A 10 -1.22 -18.76 8.19
N SER A 11 -2.13 -19.72 7.95
CA SER A 11 -2.96 -19.71 6.76
C SER A 11 -3.90 -18.51 6.81
N CYS A 12 -3.91 -17.71 5.75
CA CYS A 12 -4.75 -16.52 5.62
C CYS A 12 -5.96 -16.82 4.75
N SER A 13 -7.13 -16.30 5.10
CA SER A 13 -8.28 -16.26 4.22
C SER A 13 -8.69 -14.82 3.88
N VAL A 14 -9.31 -14.67 2.70
CA VAL A 14 -9.84 -13.37 2.26
C VAL A 14 -10.91 -12.87 3.23
N GLU A 15 -11.75 -13.75 3.72
CA GLU A 15 -12.84 -13.47 4.67
C GLU A 15 -12.28 -12.92 5.99
N GLU A 16 -11.22 -13.52 6.51
CA GLU A 16 -10.52 -13.05 7.71
C GLU A 16 -10.00 -11.62 7.51
N LEU A 17 -9.34 -11.33 6.38
CA LEU A 17 -8.85 -9.99 6.09
C LEU A 17 -10.00 -8.98 5.93
N GLN A 18 -11.12 -9.39 5.32
CA GLN A 18 -12.29 -8.54 5.19
C GLN A 18 -12.89 -8.18 6.57
N GLU A 19 -12.89 -9.11 7.52
CA GLU A 19 -13.33 -8.82 8.90
C GLU A 19 -12.35 -7.86 9.61
N LEU A 20 -11.04 -8.01 9.43
CA LEU A 20 -10.06 -7.06 9.97
C LEU A 20 -10.24 -5.64 9.41
N LEU A 21 -10.65 -5.53 8.15
CA LEU A 21 -10.95 -4.23 7.51
C LEU A 21 -12.20 -3.57 8.08
N LYS A 22 -13.14 -4.35 8.62
CA LYS A 22 -14.38 -3.88 9.28
C LYS A 22 -14.13 -3.52 10.75
N LYS A 23 -13.31 -2.55 11.03
CA LYS A 23 -12.94 -2.14 12.41
C LYS A 23 -14.15 -2.03 13.34
N GLY A 24 -14.25 -2.95 14.30
CA GLY A 24 -15.36 -2.97 15.28
C GLY A 24 -16.73 -3.27 14.67
N GLY A 25 -16.82 -4.06 13.60
CA GLY A 25 -18.07 -4.45 12.94
C GLY A 25 -18.71 -3.35 12.08
N LYS A 26 -18.03 -2.22 11.87
CA LYS A 26 -18.48 -1.15 10.99
C LYS A 26 -18.24 -1.50 9.52
N SER A 27 -19.09 -1.00 8.64
CA SER A 27 -18.87 -1.11 7.20
C SER A 27 -17.53 -0.47 6.80
N ILE A 28 -16.86 -1.06 5.81
CA ILE A 28 -15.66 -0.46 5.20
C ILE A 28 -16.09 0.83 4.50
N SER A 29 -15.42 1.93 4.83
CA SER A 29 -15.69 3.26 4.27
C SER A 29 -14.46 3.82 3.56
N LEU A 30 -14.68 4.79 2.68
CA LEU A 30 -13.58 5.52 2.04
C LEU A 30 -12.83 6.37 3.08
N PRO A 31 -11.51 6.60 2.87
CA PRO A 31 -10.71 7.41 3.78
C PRO A 31 -11.20 8.87 3.80
N LEU A 32 -11.23 9.46 4.99
CA LEU A 32 -11.61 10.87 5.18
C LEU A 32 -10.45 11.81 4.86
N ASN A 33 -9.23 11.40 5.16
CA ASN A 33 -8.03 12.21 4.91
C ASN A 33 -7.50 11.98 3.50
N PRO A 34 -6.97 13.01 2.84
CA PRO A 34 -6.33 12.87 1.52
C PRO A 34 -5.05 12.05 1.57
N ILE A 35 -4.37 12.02 2.72
CA ILE A 35 -3.11 11.32 2.97
C ILE A 35 -2.99 10.96 4.45
N ASP A 36 -2.40 9.79 4.73
CA ASP A 36 -2.03 9.36 6.08
C ASP A 36 -0.66 8.69 6.07
N GLU A 37 0.13 8.90 7.11
CA GLU A 37 1.34 8.13 7.38
C GLU A 37 0.93 6.78 8.00
N VAL A 38 1.06 5.71 7.22
CA VAL A 38 0.63 4.36 7.62
C VAL A 38 1.73 3.55 8.28
N TYR A 39 2.96 3.91 8.02
CA TYR A 39 4.18 3.39 8.64
C TYR A 39 5.25 4.47 8.58
N GLU A 40 6.30 4.37 9.38
CA GLU A 40 7.35 5.38 9.46
C GLU A 40 7.86 5.79 8.07
N ASN A 41 7.65 7.06 7.69
CA ASN A 41 7.99 7.67 6.40
C ASN A 41 7.31 7.04 5.15
N VAL A 42 6.32 6.17 5.36
CA VAL A 42 5.49 5.60 4.29
C VAL A 42 4.07 6.15 4.39
N TYR A 43 3.67 6.88 3.39
CA TYR A 43 2.37 7.55 3.30
C TYR A 43 1.49 6.86 2.26
N VAL A 44 0.20 6.78 2.54
CA VAL A 44 -0.81 6.33 1.56
C VAL A 44 -1.79 7.47 1.32
N GLY A 45 -2.10 7.74 0.06
CA GLY A 45 -2.99 8.83 -0.31
C GLY A 45 -3.69 8.65 -1.65
N GLY A 46 -4.51 9.63 -2.01
CA GLY A 46 -5.25 9.68 -3.25
C GLY A 46 -4.61 10.61 -4.28
N LYS A 47 -5.21 10.66 -5.48
CA LYS A 47 -4.72 11.51 -6.59
C LYS A 47 -4.70 13.00 -6.27
N THR A 48 -5.59 13.46 -5.41
CA THR A 48 -5.70 14.88 -5.05
C THR A 48 -4.44 15.36 -4.36
N VAL A 49 -3.96 14.64 -3.34
CA VAL A 49 -2.72 15.01 -2.64
C VAL A 49 -1.49 14.76 -3.52
N ALA A 50 -1.50 13.74 -4.38
CA ALA A 50 -0.42 13.50 -5.32
C ALA A 50 -0.23 14.65 -6.33
N GLY A 51 -1.29 15.40 -6.64
CA GLY A 51 -1.25 16.60 -7.49
C GLY A 51 -0.97 17.91 -6.73
N ASP A 52 -0.94 17.88 -5.41
CA ASP A 52 -0.73 19.08 -4.57
C ASP A 52 0.75 19.21 -4.17
N LYS A 53 1.53 19.85 -5.05
CA LYS A 53 2.98 20.01 -4.85
C LYS A 53 3.34 20.79 -3.58
N ASP A 54 2.53 21.75 -3.19
CA ASP A 54 2.77 22.53 -1.96
C ASP A 54 2.60 21.64 -0.74
N LYS A 55 1.57 20.81 -0.73
CA LYS A 55 1.36 19.82 0.35
C LYS A 55 2.44 18.76 0.38
N LEU A 56 2.90 18.27 -0.77
CA LEU A 56 4.01 17.32 -0.85
C LEU A 56 5.31 17.91 -0.27
N LYS A 57 5.61 19.18 -0.57
CA LYS A 57 6.76 19.90 0.00
C LYS A 57 6.62 20.10 1.51
N GLU A 58 5.45 20.54 1.98
CA GLU A 58 5.16 20.70 3.42
C GLU A 58 5.43 19.42 4.20
N LEU A 59 5.01 18.26 3.66
CA LEU A 59 5.21 16.96 4.27
C LEU A 59 6.64 16.41 4.11
N GLY A 60 7.43 17.00 3.24
CA GLY A 60 8.78 16.54 2.91
C GLY A 60 8.80 15.25 2.09
N ILE A 61 7.78 15.01 1.27
CA ILE A 61 7.74 13.84 0.37
C ILE A 61 8.87 13.96 -0.66
N THR A 62 9.66 12.92 -0.77
CA THR A 62 10.81 12.83 -1.69
C THR A 62 10.58 11.86 -2.85
N HIS A 63 9.63 10.95 -2.70
CA HIS A 63 9.31 9.92 -3.69
C HIS A 63 7.81 9.75 -3.81
N ILE A 64 7.34 9.54 -5.04
CA ILE A 64 5.94 9.22 -5.36
C ILE A 64 5.89 7.92 -6.13
N LEU A 65 5.11 6.96 -5.60
CA LEU A 65 4.75 5.71 -6.24
C LEU A 65 3.29 5.76 -6.65
N ASN A 66 3.02 5.91 -7.96
CA ASN A 66 1.68 5.91 -8.52
C ASN A 66 1.24 4.49 -8.87
N CYS A 67 0.41 3.88 -8.04
CA CYS A 67 -0.13 2.52 -8.25
C CYS A 67 -1.34 2.49 -9.22
N ALA A 68 -1.65 3.60 -9.86
CA ALA A 68 -2.77 3.74 -10.79
C ALA A 68 -2.35 4.37 -12.11
N GLN A 69 -1.07 4.23 -12.50
CA GLN A 69 -0.53 4.85 -13.71
C GLN A 69 -1.36 4.53 -14.94
N GLY A 70 -1.68 5.54 -15.72
CA GLY A 70 -2.34 5.43 -17.02
C GLY A 70 -3.36 6.51 -17.28
N ALA A 71 -3.76 6.64 -18.56
CA ALA A 71 -4.70 7.65 -19.05
C ALA A 71 -6.16 7.19 -19.07
N LYS A 72 -6.45 5.94 -18.70
CA LYS A 72 -7.81 5.42 -18.68
C LYS A 72 -8.60 5.95 -17.49
N PHE A 73 -9.93 5.83 -17.58
CA PHE A 73 -10.81 6.11 -16.44
C PHE A 73 -10.39 5.27 -15.22
N PHE A 74 -10.41 5.83 -14.03
CA PHE A 74 -9.88 5.24 -12.79
C PHE A 74 -8.35 5.03 -12.76
N HIS A 75 -7.61 5.72 -13.62
CA HIS A 75 -6.16 5.83 -13.55
C HIS A 75 -5.73 7.27 -13.25
N VAL A 76 -4.46 7.45 -13.00
CA VAL A 76 -3.83 8.76 -12.74
C VAL A 76 -2.68 8.90 -13.73
N ASP A 77 -2.86 9.79 -14.69
CA ASP A 77 -1.86 10.03 -15.75
C ASP A 77 -0.87 11.09 -15.29
N THR A 78 0.19 10.63 -14.63
CA THR A 78 1.30 11.45 -14.16
C THR A 78 2.63 10.80 -14.56
N SER A 79 3.67 11.62 -14.64
CA SER A 79 5.00 11.20 -15.06
C SER A 79 6.09 11.85 -14.17
N ALA A 80 7.33 11.52 -14.40
CA ALA A 80 8.45 12.13 -13.69
C ALA A 80 8.57 13.64 -13.96
N GLU A 81 8.18 14.08 -15.16
CA GLU A 81 8.20 15.49 -15.54
C GLU A 81 7.26 16.33 -14.69
N ASP A 82 6.13 15.77 -14.25
CA ASP A 82 5.17 16.46 -13.39
C ASP A 82 5.75 16.86 -12.03
N TYR A 83 6.81 16.19 -11.60
CA TYR A 83 7.44 16.39 -10.29
C TYR A 83 8.87 16.93 -10.36
N ALA A 84 9.40 17.18 -11.55
CA ALA A 84 10.79 17.60 -11.75
C ALA A 84 11.10 18.98 -11.09
N ASP A 85 10.13 19.87 -11.05
CA ASP A 85 10.25 21.22 -10.46
C ASP A 85 10.26 21.20 -8.91
N VAL A 86 9.94 20.08 -8.30
CA VAL A 86 9.91 19.89 -6.82
C VAL A 86 10.91 18.85 -6.34
N ASP A 87 11.77 18.35 -7.22
CA ASP A 87 12.83 17.34 -6.92
C ASP A 87 12.28 16.07 -6.26
N ILE A 88 11.11 15.61 -6.72
CA ILE A 88 10.48 14.38 -6.24
C ILE A 88 10.71 13.29 -7.28
N LYS A 89 11.25 12.15 -6.86
CA LYS A 89 11.40 10.97 -7.71
C LYS A 89 10.05 10.27 -7.91
N PHE A 90 9.86 9.70 -9.09
CA PHE A 90 8.60 9.12 -9.50
C PHE A 90 8.77 7.68 -10.03
N CYS A 91 7.83 6.83 -9.66
CA CYS A 91 7.63 5.51 -10.24
C CYS A 91 6.14 5.27 -10.49
N GLY A 92 5.78 4.79 -11.67
CA GLY A 92 4.40 4.48 -12.06
C GLY A 92 4.19 2.99 -12.27
N LEU A 93 3.12 2.45 -11.70
CA LEU A 93 2.67 1.06 -11.87
C LEU A 93 1.29 1.05 -12.54
N MET A 94 1.19 0.34 -13.68
CA MET A 94 -0.06 0.22 -14.45
C MET A 94 -0.93 -0.90 -13.86
N VAL A 95 -1.70 -0.58 -12.83
CA VAL A 95 -2.63 -1.53 -12.19
C VAL A 95 -4.06 -1.03 -12.28
N SER A 96 -4.95 -1.85 -12.83
CA SER A 96 -6.39 -1.61 -12.78
C SER A 96 -6.98 -2.16 -11.48
N ASP A 97 -7.97 -1.46 -10.89
CA ASP A 97 -8.57 -1.87 -9.62
C ASP A 97 -9.71 -2.86 -9.82
N PHE A 98 -9.36 -4.04 -10.32
CA PHE A 98 -10.30 -5.15 -10.50
C PHE A 98 -9.79 -6.41 -9.79
N PRO A 99 -10.68 -7.27 -9.27
CA PRO A 99 -10.28 -8.53 -8.64
C PRO A 99 -9.48 -9.48 -9.55
N THR A 100 -9.59 -9.32 -10.86
CA THR A 100 -8.85 -10.09 -11.87
C THR A 100 -7.47 -9.52 -12.22
N SER A 101 -7.15 -8.31 -11.74
CA SER A 101 -5.86 -7.69 -12.01
C SER A 101 -4.74 -8.33 -11.18
N ASP A 102 -3.60 -8.56 -11.80
CA ASP A 102 -2.41 -9.08 -11.14
C ASP A 102 -1.58 -7.91 -10.57
N ILE A 103 -1.80 -7.59 -9.29
CA ILE A 103 -1.01 -6.58 -8.59
C ILE A 103 0.31 -7.15 -8.07
N LYS A 104 0.37 -8.46 -7.81
CA LYS A 104 1.54 -9.12 -7.24
C LYS A 104 2.77 -8.98 -8.14
N GLN A 105 2.61 -8.99 -9.47
CA GLN A 105 3.71 -8.79 -10.42
C GLN A 105 4.46 -7.46 -10.23
N HIS A 106 3.85 -6.48 -9.56
CA HIS A 106 4.43 -5.16 -9.32
C HIS A 106 5.07 -5.01 -7.92
N PHE A 107 4.92 -6.00 -7.03
CA PHE A 107 5.40 -5.85 -5.64
C PHE A 107 6.90 -5.65 -5.55
N ASP A 108 7.70 -6.38 -6.32
CA ASP A 108 9.16 -6.24 -6.27
C ASP A 108 9.61 -4.84 -6.72
N THR A 109 9.05 -4.31 -7.80
CA THR A 109 9.31 -2.95 -8.28
C THR A 109 8.89 -1.91 -7.25
N ALA A 110 7.69 -2.05 -6.70
CA ALA A 110 7.14 -1.13 -5.70
C ALA A 110 7.99 -1.10 -4.43
N VAL A 111 8.31 -2.28 -3.92
CA VAL A 111 9.09 -2.42 -2.67
C VAL A 111 10.51 -1.90 -2.85
N SER A 112 11.16 -2.18 -3.98
CA SER A 112 12.49 -1.64 -4.28
C SER A 112 12.50 -0.11 -4.35
N PHE A 113 11.46 0.50 -4.92
CA PHE A 113 11.33 1.95 -4.97
C PHE A 113 11.07 2.57 -3.57
N ILE A 114 10.28 1.90 -2.73
CA ILE A 114 10.08 2.31 -1.33
C ILE A 114 11.41 2.20 -0.55
N ASP A 115 12.15 1.10 -0.72
CA ASP A 115 13.46 0.92 -0.09
C ASP A 115 14.44 2.03 -0.51
N GLU A 116 14.48 2.39 -1.79
CA GLU A 116 15.30 3.50 -2.30
C GLU A 116 14.96 4.82 -1.61
N ALA A 117 13.67 5.11 -1.47
CA ALA A 117 13.21 6.30 -0.77
C ALA A 117 13.68 6.34 0.69
N LEU A 118 13.44 5.25 1.41
CA LEU A 118 13.72 5.17 2.85
C LEU A 118 15.21 5.02 3.19
N ALA A 119 16.05 4.66 2.22
CA ALA A 119 17.50 4.64 2.37
C ALA A 119 18.13 6.04 2.33
N GLN A 120 17.40 7.05 1.87
CA GLN A 120 17.88 8.43 1.83
C GLN A 120 17.66 9.12 3.18
N GLU A 121 18.56 10.02 3.55
CA GLU A 121 18.36 10.88 4.71
C GLU A 121 17.08 11.72 4.52
N ASN A 122 16.17 11.65 5.51
CA ASN A 122 14.85 12.27 5.45
C ASN A 122 13.95 11.80 4.29
N GLY A 123 14.23 10.64 3.70
CA GLY A 123 13.43 10.07 2.63
C GLY A 123 12.02 9.72 3.09
N LYS A 124 11.02 10.16 2.34
CA LYS A 124 9.59 9.89 2.56
C LYS A 124 8.92 9.53 1.25
N VAL A 125 8.11 8.49 1.25
CA VAL A 125 7.42 8.02 0.06
C VAL A 125 5.90 8.15 0.20
N LEU A 126 5.27 8.73 -0.82
CA LEU A 126 3.81 8.67 -1.00
C LEU A 126 3.48 7.53 -1.97
N VAL A 127 2.79 6.53 -1.48
CA VAL A 127 2.19 5.44 -2.27
C VAL A 127 0.73 5.81 -2.53
N HIS A 128 0.37 6.10 -3.78
CA HIS A 128 -0.98 6.56 -4.08
C HIS A 128 -1.65 5.78 -5.22
N CYS A 129 -2.95 5.88 -5.28
CA CYS A 129 -3.77 5.51 -6.42
C CYS A 129 -4.84 6.60 -6.63
N VAL A 130 -6.04 6.28 -7.10
CA VAL A 130 -7.08 7.30 -7.27
C VAL A 130 -7.59 7.81 -5.91
N GLN A 131 -7.95 6.89 -5.00
CA GLN A 131 -8.51 7.22 -3.68
C GLN A 131 -7.59 6.90 -2.50
N GLY A 132 -6.48 6.21 -2.74
CA GLY A 132 -5.63 5.74 -1.65
C GLY A 132 -6.33 4.69 -0.78
N PHE A 133 -7.08 3.77 -1.41
CA PHE A 133 -7.97 2.85 -0.73
C PHE A 133 -7.70 1.37 -1.03
N SER A 134 -7.48 1.01 -2.29
CA SER A 134 -7.31 -0.39 -2.72
C SER A 134 -5.89 -0.68 -3.23
N ARG A 135 -5.50 -0.18 -4.41
CA ARG A 135 -4.19 -0.46 -5.05
C ARG A 135 -3.00 -0.03 -4.19
N SER A 136 -2.97 1.23 -3.78
CA SER A 136 -1.90 1.77 -2.93
C SER A 136 -1.86 1.12 -1.54
N ALA A 137 -3.01 0.82 -0.96
CA ALA A 137 -3.10 0.10 0.30
C ALA A 137 -2.53 -1.32 0.18
N SER A 138 -2.83 -2.03 -0.91
CA SER A 138 -2.28 -3.37 -1.18
C SER A 138 -0.75 -3.35 -1.30
N VAL A 139 -0.19 -2.35 -1.97
CA VAL A 139 1.26 -2.18 -2.08
C VAL A 139 1.90 -1.86 -0.73
N ALA A 140 1.30 -0.99 0.09
CA ALA A 140 1.79 -0.69 1.43
C ALA A 140 1.78 -1.93 2.34
N VAL A 141 0.72 -2.73 2.28
CA VAL A 141 0.62 -4.02 3.01
C VAL A 141 1.72 -4.97 2.55
N ALA A 142 1.89 -5.15 1.24
CA ALA A 142 2.95 -6.02 0.69
C ALA A 142 4.35 -5.58 1.11
N TYR A 143 4.61 -4.26 1.15
CA TYR A 143 5.87 -3.72 1.65
C TYR A 143 6.15 -4.13 3.11
N LEU A 144 5.16 -4.02 3.99
CA LEU A 144 5.31 -4.43 5.40
C LEU A 144 5.55 -5.94 5.54
N MET A 145 4.91 -6.75 4.71
CA MET A 145 5.15 -8.19 4.68
C MET A 145 6.57 -8.52 4.22
N LEU A 146 7.01 -7.95 3.10
CA LEU A 146 8.28 -8.26 2.44
C LEU A 146 9.50 -7.67 3.16
N ARG A 147 9.37 -6.53 3.84
CA ARG A 147 10.50 -5.79 4.44
C ARG A 147 10.46 -5.70 5.95
N ARG A 148 9.30 -5.91 6.56
CA ARG A 148 9.16 -5.87 8.03
C ARG A 148 8.83 -7.24 8.62
N GLY A 149 8.72 -8.27 7.78
CA GLY A 149 8.45 -9.65 8.21
C GLY A 149 7.07 -9.84 8.86
N MET A 150 6.15 -8.91 8.60
CA MET A 150 4.79 -9.00 9.14
C MET A 150 3.99 -10.07 8.42
N THR A 151 3.15 -10.78 9.14
CA THR A 151 2.07 -11.54 8.52
C THR A 151 1.12 -10.60 7.81
N VAL A 152 0.34 -11.11 6.87
CA VAL A 152 -0.64 -10.28 6.17
C VAL A 152 -1.66 -9.67 7.14
N GLN A 153 -2.05 -10.39 8.18
CA GLN A 153 -2.97 -9.90 9.21
C GLN A 153 -2.37 -8.71 9.99
N GLU A 154 -1.10 -8.81 10.39
CA GLU A 154 -0.38 -7.74 11.07
C GLU A 154 -0.22 -6.51 10.17
N ALA A 155 0.17 -6.71 8.91
CA ALA A 155 0.35 -5.64 7.95
C ALA A 155 -0.97 -4.91 7.64
N VAL A 156 -2.06 -5.65 7.40
CA VAL A 156 -3.40 -5.08 7.20
C VAL A 156 -3.85 -4.28 8.41
N LYS A 157 -3.69 -4.81 9.64
CA LYS A 157 -4.03 -4.08 10.87
C LYS A 157 -3.22 -2.79 11.00
N THR A 158 -1.91 -2.84 10.79
CA THR A 158 -1.01 -1.69 10.90
C THR A 158 -1.45 -0.56 9.98
N VAL A 159 -1.73 -0.85 8.71
CA VAL A 159 -2.20 0.16 7.76
C VAL A 159 -3.61 0.65 8.11
N ARG A 160 -4.51 -0.30 8.44
CA ARG A 160 -5.92 0.00 8.76
C ARG A 160 -6.09 0.85 10.01
N GLU A 161 -5.21 0.75 10.98
CA GLU A 161 -5.24 1.58 12.19
C GLU A 161 -5.02 3.07 11.88
N LYS A 162 -4.26 3.37 10.83
CA LYS A 162 -3.89 4.72 10.42
C LYS A 162 -4.80 5.29 9.33
N ARG A 163 -5.33 4.43 8.46
CA ARG A 163 -6.11 4.83 7.29
C ARG A 163 -7.23 3.84 6.99
N GLU A 164 -8.41 4.35 6.62
CA GLU A 164 -9.46 3.53 6.04
C GLU A 164 -8.97 2.95 4.70
N ILE A 165 -8.90 1.63 4.61
CA ILE A 165 -8.47 0.91 3.42
C ILE A 165 -9.43 -0.23 3.09
N GLY A 166 -9.49 -0.62 1.82
CA GLY A 166 -10.32 -1.72 1.34
C GLY A 166 -9.78 -2.28 0.03
N PRO A 167 -8.67 -3.04 0.06
CA PRO A 167 -8.22 -3.78 -1.11
C PRO A 167 -9.35 -4.65 -1.66
N ASN A 168 -9.50 -4.72 -2.98
CA ASN A 168 -10.48 -5.61 -3.58
C ASN A 168 -10.18 -7.08 -3.26
N SER A 169 -11.16 -7.96 -3.43
CA SER A 169 -11.03 -9.38 -3.04
C SER A 169 -9.91 -10.14 -3.76
N GLY A 170 -9.63 -9.78 -5.01
CA GLY A 170 -8.51 -10.36 -5.77
C GLY A 170 -7.16 -9.94 -5.23
N PHE A 171 -7.01 -8.70 -4.79
CA PHE A 171 -5.79 -8.21 -4.15
C PHE A 171 -5.59 -8.85 -2.77
N LEU A 172 -6.65 -8.99 -1.98
CA LEU A 172 -6.59 -9.71 -0.70
C LEU A 172 -6.14 -11.16 -0.91
N LYS A 173 -6.67 -11.84 -1.94
CA LYS A 173 -6.26 -13.20 -2.29
C LYS A 173 -4.77 -13.28 -2.65
N GLN A 174 -4.25 -12.31 -3.42
CA GLN A 174 -2.83 -12.26 -3.78
C GLN A 174 -1.93 -11.96 -2.57
N LEU A 175 -2.39 -11.14 -1.63
CA LEU A 175 -1.69 -10.90 -0.36
C LEU A 175 -1.67 -12.14 0.54
N CYS A 176 -2.76 -12.90 0.61
CA CYS A 176 -2.78 -14.20 1.31
C CYS A 176 -1.79 -15.19 0.66
N ALA A 177 -1.78 -15.28 -0.67
CA ALA A 177 -0.83 -16.15 -1.37
C ALA A 177 0.63 -15.74 -1.11
N LEU A 178 0.92 -14.44 -1.04
CA LEU A 178 2.25 -13.94 -0.67
C LEU A 178 2.59 -14.33 0.78
N ASN A 179 1.64 -14.23 1.70
CA ASN A 179 1.83 -14.65 3.10
C ASN A 179 2.22 -16.12 3.20
N ASP A 180 1.53 -16.99 2.46
CA ASP A 180 1.81 -18.42 2.44
C ASP A 180 3.19 -18.75 1.85
N GLU A 181 3.67 -17.93 0.90
CA GLU A 181 5.01 -18.06 0.33
C GLU A 181 6.11 -17.66 1.32
N LEU A 182 5.86 -16.61 2.12
CA LEU A 182 6.84 -16.06 3.06
C LEU A 182 6.94 -16.85 4.37
N HIS A 183 5.90 -17.62 4.72
CA HIS A 183 5.79 -18.32 6.00
C HIS A 183 5.67 -19.85 5.84
N LYS A 184 6.19 -20.40 4.74
CA LYS A 184 6.31 -21.86 4.49
C LYS A 184 7.36 -22.51 5.35
#